data_f835bda582399197f19329915ee3724a
#
_entry.id   f835bda582399197f19329915ee3724a
#
_cell.length_a   1.000
_cell.length_b   1.000
_cell.length_c   1.000
_cell.angle_alpha   90.00
_cell.angle_beta   90.00
_cell.angle_gamma   90.00
#
_symmetry.space_group_name_H-M   'P 1'
#
loop_
_entity.id
_entity.type
_entity.pdbx_description
1 polymer ?
#
loop_
_entity_poly.entity_id
_entity_poly.type
_entity_poly.pdbx_seq_one_letter_code
_entity_poly.pdbx_strand_id
1 'polypeptide(L)'
;PSPFKALQMGSVWRADRPQKGRFRQFTQCDIDILGDPTNLAEIELILATTTALSKICPDNAFTVRINDRGILFGMARYCGFAEEAMDSVLITLDKMDKIGFEGVEKELLENGNAPESVSRYMEILRTVTNDAEGVKKLGETLKDVMDPSVCQGLVHIMETVKDVAEAEFGLVFDPTLVRGMSYYTGTIFEVSMEGFGGSVAGGGRYDKMIGKFTGMETPACGFSIGFERIVTILLDNGFTVPGAGEKKAFLFEKGIDSASLAAVIREAMEERKKGVRVLVAQMNKNKKFQKEQLGKEGYQEFKEFYKESLKH
;
A
#
# COMPACT_ATOMS: atom_id res chain seq x y z
N PRO A 1 -14.67 2.91 24.58
CA PRO A 1 -14.53 4.37 24.47
C PRO A 1 -14.94 4.82 23.07
N SER A 2 -15.35 6.08 22.96
CA SER A 2 -15.60 6.72 21.67
C SER A 2 -14.65 7.93 21.58
N PRO A 3 -13.91 8.12 20.46
CA PRO A 3 -13.82 7.19 19.31
C PRO A 3 -13.11 5.88 19.68
N PHE A 4 -13.44 4.80 18.94
CA PHE A 4 -12.75 3.52 19.04
C PHE A 4 -11.68 3.44 17.94
N LYS A 5 -10.44 3.23 18.34
CA LYS A 5 -9.30 3.08 17.40
C LYS A 5 -8.86 1.62 17.37
N ALA A 6 -8.81 1.04 16.20
CA ALA A 6 -8.46 -0.35 15.97
C ALA A 6 -7.22 -0.48 15.07
N LEU A 7 -6.36 -1.44 15.39
CA LEU A 7 -5.33 -1.96 14.49
C LEU A 7 -5.65 -3.42 14.23
N GLN A 8 -5.75 -3.82 12.96
CA GLN A 8 -6.00 -5.19 12.56
C GLN A 8 -4.92 -5.63 11.58
N MET A 9 -4.31 -6.78 11.86
CA MET A 9 -3.34 -7.39 10.95
C MET A 9 -3.63 -8.88 10.82
N GLY A 10 -3.79 -9.34 9.59
CA GLY A 10 -4.10 -10.74 9.32
C GLY A 10 -4.22 -11.06 7.84
N SER A 11 -4.31 -12.35 7.55
CA SER A 11 -4.49 -12.83 6.17
C SER A 11 -5.90 -12.56 5.67
N VAL A 12 -5.98 -12.03 4.45
CA VAL A 12 -7.23 -11.84 3.70
C VAL A 12 -7.14 -12.47 2.32
N TRP A 13 -8.29 -12.73 1.71
CA TRP A 13 -8.38 -13.38 0.40
C TRP A 13 -9.24 -12.56 -0.54
N ARG A 14 -8.87 -12.55 -1.82
CA ARG A 14 -9.65 -11.93 -2.90
C ARG A 14 -9.57 -12.75 -4.17
N ALA A 15 -10.61 -12.67 -5.01
CA ALA A 15 -10.73 -13.43 -6.26
C ALA A 15 -10.00 -12.78 -7.45
N ASP A 16 -9.19 -11.76 -7.23
CA ASP A 16 -8.50 -11.02 -8.27
C ASP A 16 -7.51 -11.88 -9.08
N ARG A 17 -7.26 -11.47 -10.33
CA ARG A 17 -6.20 -12.07 -11.15
C ARG A 17 -4.84 -11.75 -10.53
N PRO A 18 -4.01 -12.77 -10.19
CA PRO A 18 -2.69 -12.55 -9.60
C PRO A 18 -1.74 -11.83 -10.56
N GLN A 19 -0.96 -10.89 -10.04
CA GLN A 19 0.13 -10.22 -10.75
C GLN A 19 1.16 -9.71 -9.74
N LYS A 20 2.32 -9.17 -10.18
CA LYS A 20 3.34 -8.62 -9.26
C LYS A 20 2.70 -7.60 -8.32
N GLY A 21 2.84 -7.80 -7.01
CA GLY A 21 2.25 -6.94 -5.97
C GLY A 21 0.72 -7.09 -5.78
N ARG A 22 0.06 -8.04 -6.44
CA ARG A 22 -1.38 -8.32 -6.28
C ARG A 22 -1.61 -9.82 -6.12
N PHE A 23 -1.81 -10.25 -4.89
CA PHE A 23 -1.96 -11.66 -4.50
C PHE A 23 -3.42 -11.98 -4.21
N ARG A 24 -3.80 -13.27 -4.31
CA ARG A 24 -5.12 -13.76 -3.89
C ARG A 24 -5.24 -13.92 -2.38
N GLN A 25 -4.16 -14.30 -1.72
CA GLN A 25 -4.01 -14.27 -0.27
C GLN A 25 -2.89 -13.30 0.07
N PHE A 26 -3.10 -12.41 1.01
CA PHE A 26 -2.13 -11.41 1.43
C PHE A 26 -2.44 -10.96 2.85
N THR A 27 -1.47 -10.36 3.50
CA THR A 27 -1.66 -9.75 4.82
C THR A 27 -2.19 -8.33 4.64
N GLN A 28 -3.27 -8.03 5.30
CA GLN A 28 -3.80 -6.67 5.41
C GLN A 28 -3.41 -6.10 6.78
N CYS A 29 -2.93 -4.87 6.78
CA CYS A 29 -2.60 -4.12 7.98
C CYS A 29 -3.43 -2.84 7.97
N ASP A 30 -4.52 -2.87 8.72
CA ASP A 30 -5.54 -1.84 8.72
C ASP A 30 -5.55 -1.09 10.05
N ILE A 31 -5.72 0.22 9.97
CA ILE A 31 -6.01 1.08 11.11
C ILE A 31 -7.33 1.80 10.85
N ASP A 32 -8.21 1.77 11.83
CA ASP A 32 -9.56 2.32 11.73
C ASP A 32 -9.89 3.18 12.95
N ILE A 33 -10.62 4.27 12.73
CA ILE A 33 -11.20 5.13 13.77
C ILE A 33 -12.70 5.14 13.56
N LEU A 34 -13.43 4.64 14.56
CA LEU A 34 -14.89 4.52 14.55
C LEU A 34 -15.50 5.45 15.60
N GLY A 35 -16.58 6.13 15.25
CA GLY A 35 -17.32 7.00 16.15
C GLY A 35 -16.84 8.46 16.19
N ASP A 36 -15.94 8.87 15.28
CA ASP A 36 -15.54 10.27 15.11
C ASP A 36 -16.14 10.85 13.82
N PRO A 37 -17.08 11.80 13.94
CA PRO A 37 -17.69 12.45 12.77
C PRO A 37 -16.87 13.61 12.22
N THR A 38 -15.74 13.95 12.86
CA THR A 38 -14.91 15.10 12.47
C THR A 38 -13.77 14.68 11.54
N ASN A 39 -13.05 15.67 10.97
CA ASN A 39 -11.88 15.42 10.15
C ASN A 39 -10.63 14.95 10.95
N LEU A 40 -10.74 14.90 12.29
CA LEU A 40 -9.63 14.41 13.13
C LEU A 40 -9.26 12.97 12.79
N ALA A 41 -10.24 12.13 12.44
CA ALA A 41 -9.99 10.75 12.04
C ALA A 41 -9.07 10.65 10.82
N GLU A 42 -9.33 11.43 9.77
CA GLU A 42 -8.48 11.49 8.57
C GLU A 42 -7.08 11.99 8.90
N ILE A 43 -6.98 13.07 9.65
CA ILE A 43 -5.70 13.69 10.06
C ILE A 43 -4.85 12.66 10.81
N GLU A 44 -5.39 12.02 11.83
CA GLU A 44 -4.68 11.02 12.64
C GLU A 44 -4.24 9.81 11.80
N LEU A 45 -5.11 9.31 10.92
CA LEU A 45 -4.80 8.15 10.07
C LEU A 45 -3.70 8.46 9.06
N ILE A 46 -3.71 9.65 8.44
CA ILE A 46 -2.65 10.09 7.53
C ILE A 46 -1.33 10.19 8.30
N LEU A 47 -1.31 10.86 9.45
CA LEU A 47 -0.11 11.03 10.27
C LEU A 47 0.45 9.70 10.76
N ALA A 48 -0.40 8.78 11.25
CA ALA A 48 0.01 7.46 11.69
C ALA A 48 0.62 6.64 10.54
N THR A 49 -0.02 6.64 9.37
CA THR A 49 0.46 5.90 8.19
C THR A 49 1.77 6.46 7.66
N THR A 50 1.87 7.78 7.51
CA THR A 50 3.08 8.44 7.00
C THR A 50 4.26 8.28 7.97
N THR A 51 4.03 8.39 9.28
CA THR A 51 5.04 8.12 10.31
C THR A 51 5.51 6.66 10.26
N ALA A 52 4.61 5.69 10.06
CA ALA A 52 5.00 4.29 9.92
C ALA A 52 5.82 4.05 8.66
N LEU A 53 5.37 4.57 7.51
CA LEU A 53 6.08 4.41 6.23
C LEU A 53 7.46 5.05 6.24
N SER A 54 7.61 6.26 6.80
CA SER A 54 8.93 6.93 6.89
C SER A 54 9.94 6.16 7.75
N LYS A 55 9.47 5.44 8.79
CA LYS A 55 10.33 4.60 9.63
C LYS A 55 10.67 3.27 8.99
N ILE A 56 9.75 2.69 8.21
CA ILE A 56 9.93 1.37 7.58
C ILE A 56 10.73 1.50 6.28
N CYS A 57 10.51 2.54 5.50
CA CYS A 57 11.13 2.80 4.20
C CYS A 57 11.78 4.19 4.18
N PRO A 58 12.82 4.45 5.00
CA PRO A 58 13.39 5.79 5.18
C PRO A 58 14.04 6.36 3.92
N ASP A 59 14.47 5.49 3.00
CA ASP A 59 15.15 5.87 1.76
C ASP A 59 14.21 6.05 0.56
N ASN A 60 12.90 5.83 0.75
CA ASN A 60 11.91 5.94 -0.32
C ASN A 60 11.03 7.17 -0.14
N ALA A 61 11.06 8.08 -1.10
CA ALA A 61 10.10 9.18 -1.16
C ALA A 61 8.69 8.65 -1.44
N PHE A 62 7.69 9.23 -0.77
CA PHE A 62 6.30 8.86 -0.98
C PHE A 62 5.38 10.07 -0.95
N THR A 63 4.23 9.93 -1.58
CA THR A 63 3.21 11.00 -1.71
C THR A 63 1.84 10.45 -1.31
N VAL A 64 1.15 11.18 -0.44
CA VAL A 64 -0.26 10.96 -0.13
C VAL A 64 -1.08 11.78 -1.15
N ARG A 65 -1.85 11.08 -1.97
CA ARG A 65 -2.87 11.64 -2.85
C ARG A 65 -4.18 11.65 -2.07
N ILE A 66 -4.89 12.76 -2.03
CA ILE A 66 -6.14 12.92 -1.30
C ILE A 66 -7.22 13.52 -2.18
N ASN A 67 -8.46 13.07 -2.01
CA ASN A 67 -9.65 13.60 -2.67
C ASN A 67 -10.87 13.41 -1.75
N ASP A 68 -12.03 13.83 -2.21
CA ASP A 68 -13.31 13.57 -1.55
C ASP A 68 -14.36 13.14 -2.58
N ARG A 69 -15.19 12.17 -2.21
CA ARG A 69 -16.26 11.69 -3.08
C ARG A 69 -17.28 12.77 -3.41
N GLY A 70 -17.53 13.68 -2.47
CA GLY A 70 -18.40 14.84 -2.71
C GLY A 70 -17.86 15.72 -3.84
N ILE A 71 -16.54 15.92 -3.89
CA ILE A 71 -15.88 16.67 -4.98
C ILE A 71 -16.02 15.94 -6.32
N LEU A 72 -15.80 14.62 -6.35
CA LEU A 72 -15.95 13.82 -7.57
C LEU A 72 -17.35 13.94 -8.16
N PHE A 73 -18.38 13.76 -7.34
CA PHE A 73 -19.78 13.92 -7.77
C PHE A 73 -20.12 15.38 -8.09
N GLY A 74 -19.61 16.34 -7.31
CA GLY A 74 -19.78 17.78 -7.54
C GLY A 74 -19.24 18.22 -8.90
N MET A 75 -18.05 17.78 -9.26
CA MET A 75 -17.47 18.05 -10.59
C MET A 75 -18.34 17.49 -11.73
N ALA A 76 -18.78 16.23 -11.58
CA ALA A 76 -19.63 15.60 -12.59
C ALA A 76 -20.97 16.35 -12.76
N ARG A 77 -21.65 16.74 -11.66
CA ARG A 77 -22.88 17.53 -11.69
C ARG A 77 -22.67 18.89 -12.32
N TYR A 78 -21.63 19.60 -11.93
CA TYR A 78 -21.30 20.92 -12.47
C TYR A 78 -21.07 20.88 -13.98
N CYS A 79 -20.46 19.81 -14.48
CA CYS A 79 -20.23 19.62 -15.91
C CYS A 79 -21.48 19.19 -16.67
N GLY A 80 -22.58 18.83 -15.99
CA GLY A 80 -23.84 18.46 -16.60
C GLY A 80 -23.96 16.99 -17.00
N PHE A 81 -23.22 16.09 -16.36
CA PHE A 81 -23.46 14.67 -16.50
C PHE A 81 -24.79 14.26 -15.84
N ALA A 82 -25.52 13.33 -16.47
CA ALA A 82 -26.75 12.77 -15.89
C ALA A 82 -26.45 11.98 -14.60
N GLU A 83 -27.34 12.01 -13.62
CA GLU A 83 -27.14 11.33 -12.33
C GLU A 83 -26.90 9.81 -12.52
N GLU A 84 -27.62 9.21 -13.48
CA GLU A 84 -27.49 7.78 -13.79
C GLU A 84 -26.14 7.42 -14.44
N ALA A 85 -25.45 8.40 -15.04
CA ALA A 85 -24.15 8.22 -15.69
C ALA A 85 -22.97 8.44 -14.73
N MET A 86 -23.16 9.05 -13.57
CA MET A 86 -22.09 9.49 -12.68
C MET A 86 -21.15 8.35 -12.25
N ASP A 87 -21.69 7.21 -11.84
CA ASP A 87 -20.86 6.07 -11.44
C ASP A 87 -20.01 5.58 -12.63
N SER A 88 -20.56 5.56 -13.85
CA SER A 88 -19.81 5.20 -15.07
C SER A 88 -18.71 6.21 -15.38
N VAL A 89 -18.98 7.50 -15.20
CA VAL A 89 -18.00 8.58 -15.37
C VAL A 89 -16.84 8.40 -14.39
N LEU A 90 -17.12 8.13 -13.12
CA LEU A 90 -16.09 7.92 -12.11
C LEU A 90 -15.31 6.61 -12.34
N ILE A 91 -15.95 5.53 -12.80
CA ILE A 91 -15.27 4.29 -13.20
C ILE A 91 -14.30 4.54 -14.37
N THR A 92 -14.69 5.40 -15.32
CA THR A 92 -13.81 5.78 -16.42
C THR A 92 -12.64 6.65 -15.91
N LEU A 93 -12.91 7.59 -15.01
CA LEU A 93 -11.89 8.43 -14.38
C LEU A 93 -10.85 7.60 -13.59
N ASP A 94 -11.25 6.53 -12.91
CA ASP A 94 -10.35 5.59 -12.18
C ASP A 94 -9.28 4.95 -13.09
N LYS A 95 -9.47 5.02 -14.40
CA LYS A 95 -8.48 4.54 -15.38
C LYS A 95 -7.43 5.60 -15.75
N MET A 96 -7.51 6.81 -15.19
CA MET A 96 -6.63 7.94 -15.55
C MET A 96 -5.15 7.58 -15.54
N ASP A 97 -4.68 6.89 -14.50
CA ASP A 97 -3.28 6.47 -14.37
C ASP A 97 -2.85 5.43 -15.45
N LYS A 98 -3.81 4.78 -16.13
CA LYS A 98 -3.54 3.73 -17.12
C LYS A 98 -3.65 4.23 -18.56
N ILE A 99 -4.69 5.04 -18.84
CA ILE A 99 -5.04 5.46 -20.21
C ILE A 99 -4.82 6.94 -20.47
N GLY A 100 -4.49 7.73 -19.42
CA GLY A 100 -4.24 9.16 -19.51
C GLY A 100 -5.47 9.99 -19.84
N PHE A 101 -5.27 11.31 -19.94
CA PHE A 101 -6.36 12.25 -20.22
C PHE A 101 -7.08 11.96 -21.55
N GLU A 102 -6.33 11.68 -22.62
CA GLU A 102 -6.91 11.40 -23.94
C GLU A 102 -7.75 10.13 -23.95
N GLY A 103 -7.29 9.07 -23.24
CA GLY A 103 -8.01 7.82 -23.13
C GLY A 103 -9.30 7.97 -22.33
N VAL A 104 -9.27 8.72 -21.22
CA VAL A 104 -10.46 9.02 -20.41
C VAL A 104 -11.47 9.84 -21.22
N GLU A 105 -11.04 10.90 -21.87
CA GLU A 105 -11.89 11.76 -22.73
C GLU A 105 -12.58 10.92 -23.81
N LYS A 106 -11.82 10.10 -24.53
CA LYS A 106 -12.34 9.22 -25.58
C LYS A 106 -13.38 8.22 -25.03
N GLU A 107 -13.05 7.55 -23.92
CA GLU A 107 -13.96 6.56 -23.33
C GLU A 107 -15.24 7.21 -22.79
N LEU A 108 -15.18 8.41 -22.21
CA LEU A 108 -16.35 9.16 -21.79
C LEU A 108 -17.29 9.48 -22.95
N LEU A 109 -16.72 9.87 -24.11
CA LEU A 109 -17.51 10.13 -25.35
C LEU A 109 -18.10 8.84 -25.90
N GLU A 110 -17.34 7.75 -25.96
CA GLU A 110 -17.80 6.43 -26.41
C GLU A 110 -18.93 5.87 -25.53
N ASN A 111 -18.96 6.20 -24.26
CA ASN A 111 -20.02 5.87 -23.32
C ASN A 111 -21.30 6.71 -23.51
N GLY A 112 -21.35 7.59 -24.52
CA GLY A 112 -22.53 8.35 -24.90
C GLY A 112 -22.75 9.63 -24.07
N ASN A 113 -21.76 10.11 -23.32
CA ASN A 113 -21.86 11.36 -22.61
C ASN A 113 -21.78 12.57 -23.58
N ALA A 114 -22.46 13.66 -23.23
CA ALA A 114 -22.50 14.87 -24.06
C ALA A 114 -21.10 15.47 -24.21
N PRO A 115 -20.63 15.78 -25.44
CA PRO A 115 -19.28 16.30 -25.68
C PRO A 115 -18.96 17.59 -24.89
N GLU A 116 -19.95 18.45 -24.67
CA GLU A 116 -19.79 19.66 -23.88
C GLU A 116 -19.51 19.36 -22.40
N SER A 117 -20.20 18.38 -21.82
CA SER A 117 -19.98 17.92 -20.46
C SER A 117 -18.58 17.31 -20.31
N VAL A 118 -18.18 16.47 -21.25
CA VAL A 118 -16.85 15.84 -21.26
C VAL A 118 -15.76 16.90 -21.38
N SER A 119 -15.87 17.83 -22.33
CA SER A 119 -14.88 18.91 -22.52
C SER A 119 -14.71 19.76 -21.27
N ARG A 120 -15.80 20.19 -20.64
CA ARG A 120 -15.78 20.95 -19.38
C ARG A 120 -15.14 20.18 -18.23
N TYR A 121 -15.43 18.90 -18.12
CA TYR A 121 -14.88 18.02 -17.09
C TYR A 121 -13.36 17.87 -17.24
N MET A 122 -12.90 17.61 -18.47
CA MET A 122 -11.47 17.49 -18.78
C MET A 122 -10.72 18.80 -18.57
N GLU A 123 -11.35 19.96 -18.82
CA GLU A 123 -10.78 21.27 -18.55
C GLU A 123 -10.56 21.49 -17.06
N ILE A 124 -11.55 21.18 -16.20
CA ILE A 124 -11.40 21.26 -14.74
C ILE A 124 -10.24 20.38 -14.30
N LEU A 125 -10.19 19.12 -14.73
CA LEU A 125 -9.14 18.18 -14.34
C LEU A 125 -7.72 18.64 -14.75
N ARG A 126 -7.59 19.39 -15.86
CA ARG A 126 -6.31 19.91 -16.35
C ARG A 126 -5.88 21.21 -15.67
N THR A 127 -6.83 21.99 -15.17
CA THR A 127 -6.57 23.36 -14.69
C THR A 127 -6.52 23.50 -13.18
N VAL A 128 -7.15 22.60 -12.45
CA VAL A 128 -7.15 22.63 -10.98
C VAL A 128 -5.74 22.33 -10.47
N THR A 129 -5.26 23.12 -9.51
CA THR A 129 -3.96 22.88 -8.87
C THR A 129 -4.07 21.81 -7.77
N ASN A 130 -3.00 21.02 -7.60
CA ASN A 130 -2.99 19.84 -6.74
C ASN A 130 -2.65 20.19 -5.28
N ASP A 131 -3.18 21.30 -4.77
CA ASP A 131 -2.93 21.83 -3.44
C ASP A 131 -4.23 22.34 -2.78
N ALA A 132 -4.13 22.78 -1.53
CA ALA A 132 -5.27 23.31 -0.78
C ALA A 132 -5.90 24.55 -1.47
N GLU A 133 -5.11 25.34 -2.19
CA GLU A 133 -5.63 26.50 -2.92
C GLU A 133 -6.48 26.07 -4.12
N GLY A 134 -6.07 25.00 -4.84
CA GLY A 134 -6.89 24.37 -5.87
C GLY A 134 -8.22 23.87 -5.35
N VAL A 135 -8.22 23.23 -4.16
CA VAL A 135 -9.47 22.78 -3.50
C VAL A 135 -10.37 23.95 -3.14
N LYS A 136 -9.82 25.07 -2.61
CA LYS A 136 -10.59 26.28 -2.30
C LYS A 136 -11.27 26.86 -3.54
N LYS A 137 -10.51 27.04 -4.64
CA LYS A 137 -11.04 27.55 -5.91
C LYS A 137 -12.09 26.62 -6.52
N LEU A 138 -11.86 25.31 -6.43
CA LEU A 138 -12.83 24.33 -6.88
C LEU A 138 -14.12 24.38 -6.05
N GLY A 139 -14.01 24.57 -4.73
CA GLY A 139 -15.16 24.75 -3.82
C GLY A 139 -16.02 25.96 -4.21
N GLU A 140 -15.42 27.08 -4.57
CA GLU A 140 -16.16 28.25 -5.06
C GLU A 140 -16.87 27.96 -6.39
N THR A 141 -16.24 27.18 -7.27
CA THR A 141 -16.82 26.79 -8.55
C THR A 141 -18.02 25.85 -8.36
N LEU A 142 -17.94 24.93 -7.42
CA LEU A 142 -18.92 23.87 -7.21
C LEU A 142 -20.00 24.20 -6.16
N LYS A 143 -19.99 25.39 -5.58
CA LYS A 143 -20.86 25.79 -4.44
C LYS A 143 -22.36 25.61 -4.66
N ASP A 144 -22.83 25.68 -5.89
CA ASP A 144 -24.26 25.57 -6.23
C ASP A 144 -24.70 24.10 -6.45
N VAL A 145 -23.75 23.16 -6.55
CA VAL A 145 -24.00 21.74 -6.85
C VAL A 145 -23.44 20.77 -5.81
N MET A 146 -22.74 21.29 -4.80
CA MET A 146 -22.10 20.52 -3.75
C MET A 146 -22.11 21.30 -2.43
N ASP A 147 -22.17 20.60 -1.29
CA ASP A 147 -22.01 21.23 0.02
C ASP A 147 -20.61 21.84 0.17
N PRO A 148 -20.49 23.15 0.42
CA PRO A 148 -19.20 23.82 0.58
C PRO A 148 -18.34 23.23 1.72
N SER A 149 -18.94 22.61 2.74
CA SER A 149 -18.23 21.97 3.85
C SER A 149 -17.28 20.86 3.40
N VAL A 150 -17.53 20.22 2.25
CA VAL A 150 -16.68 19.16 1.69
C VAL A 150 -15.29 19.70 1.35
N CYS A 151 -15.22 20.78 0.57
CA CYS A 151 -13.94 21.41 0.22
C CYS A 151 -13.27 22.04 1.45
N GLN A 152 -14.04 22.68 2.33
CA GLN A 152 -13.51 23.24 3.57
C GLN A 152 -12.87 22.16 4.46
N GLY A 153 -13.54 21.01 4.60
CA GLY A 153 -13.03 19.87 5.36
C GLY A 153 -11.74 19.31 4.75
N LEU A 154 -11.68 19.15 3.41
CA LEU A 154 -10.48 18.65 2.74
C LEU A 154 -9.31 19.62 2.89
N VAL A 155 -9.54 20.92 2.74
CA VAL A 155 -8.53 21.97 3.00
C VAL A 155 -8.04 21.91 4.44
N HIS A 156 -8.94 21.79 5.40
CA HIS A 156 -8.60 21.67 6.83
C HIS A 156 -7.70 20.46 7.10
N ILE A 157 -8.02 19.29 6.52
CA ILE A 157 -7.17 18.09 6.61
C ILE A 157 -5.78 18.38 6.05
N MET A 158 -5.69 18.91 4.84
CA MET A 158 -4.41 19.15 4.16
C MET A 158 -3.53 20.16 4.90
N GLU A 159 -4.10 21.27 5.34
CA GLU A 159 -3.37 22.31 6.05
C GLU A 159 -2.91 21.81 7.44
N THR A 160 -3.76 21.13 8.19
CA THR A 160 -3.41 20.58 9.51
C THR A 160 -2.35 19.51 9.41
N VAL A 161 -2.49 18.54 8.49
CA VAL A 161 -1.49 17.49 8.29
C VAL A 161 -0.14 18.11 7.92
N LYS A 162 -0.11 19.11 7.03
CA LYS A 162 1.12 19.79 6.63
C LYS A 162 1.80 20.54 7.77
N ASP A 163 1.02 21.12 8.69
CA ASP A 163 1.53 21.90 9.81
C ASP A 163 2.16 21.01 10.91
N VAL A 164 1.57 19.83 11.17
CA VAL A 164 1.97 18.98 12.31
C VAL A 164 2.78 17.74 11.92
N ALA A 165 2.95 17.44 10.64
CA ALA A 165 3.67 16.25 10.21
C ALA A 165 5.17 16.36 10.53
N GLU A 166 5.72 15.35 11.21
CA GLU A 166 7.16 15.24 11.47
C GLU A 166 7.90 14.51 10.33
N ALA A 167 7.18 13.65 9.60
CA ALA A 167 7.74 12.93 8.46
C ALA A 167 7.71 13.79 7.20
N GLU A 168 8.75 13.70 6.37
CA GLU A 168 8.77 14.32 5.05
C GLU A 168 8.03 13.44 4.03
N PHE A 169 7.00 14.00 3.37
CA PHE A 169 6.26 13.34 2.30
C PHE A 169 5.51 14.38 1.46
N GLY A 170 5.16 14.00 0.23
CA GLY A 170 4.24 14.78 -0.59
C GLY A 170 2.79 14.63 -0.11
N LEU A 171 2.06 15.73 -0.02
CA LEU A 171 0.61 15.71 0.18
C LEU A 171 -0.05 16.52 -0.92
N VAL A 172 -0.80 15.85 -1.79
CA VAL A 172 -1.39 16.47 -2.99
C VAL A 172 -2.88 16.18 -3.08
N PHE A 173 -3.64 17.22 -3.42
CA PHE A 173 -5.01 17.04 -3.90
C PHE A 173 -4.98 16.42 -5.29
N ASP A 174 -5.70 15.35 -5.49
CA ASP A 174 -5.78 14.69 -6.79
C ASP A 174 -7.24 14.52 -7.23
N PRO A 175 -7.72 15.38 -8.12
CA PRO A 175 -9.09 15.36 -8.60
C PRO A 175 -9.43 14.09 -9.41
N THR A 176 -8.41 13.31 -9.81
CA THR A 176 -8.58 12.07 -10.57
C THR A 176 -8.56 10.83 -9.68
N LEU A 177 -8.22 10.98 -8.39
CA LEU A 177 -8.23 9.86 -7.46
C LEU A 177 -9.65 9.38 -7.20
N VAL A 178 -9.94 8.17 -7.63
CA VAL A 178 -11.20 7.47 -7.39
C VAL A 178 -10.91 6.17 -6.65
N ARG A 179 -11.57 5.94 -5.53
CA ARG A 179 -11.43 4.71 -4.72
C ARG A 179 -12.74 4.30 -4.08
N GLY A 180 -12.89 2.99 -3.83
CA GLY A 180 -13.97 2.47 -2.99
C GLY A 180 -15.35 2.89 -3.42
N MET A 181 -15.66 2.83 -4.73
CA MET A 181 -16.93 3.28 -5.32
C MET A 181 -18.16 2.77 -4.58
N SER A 182 -18.07 1.57 -4.00
CA SER A 182 -19.21 0.90 -3.36
C SER A 182 -19.41 1.24 -1.88
N TYR A 183 -18.41 1.82 -1.20
CA TYR A 183 -18.51 1.95 0.27
C TYR A 183 -17.95 3.25 0.89
N TYR A 184 -16.99 3.95 0.27
CA TYR A 184 -16.54 5.24 0.80
C TYR A 184 -17.62 6.31 0.65
N THR A 185 -17.69 7.21 1.62
CA THR A 185 -18.75 8.23 1.72
C THR A 185 -18.23 9.66 1.74
N GLY A 186 -16.94 9.87 1.90
CA GLY A 186 -16.30 11.18 2.01
C GLY A 186 -14.87 11.15 1.51
N THR A 187 -13.95 11.64 2.32
CA THR A 187 -12.52 11.70 2.01
C THR A 187 -11.95 10.34 1.63
N ILE A 188 -11.12 10.32 0.59
CA ILE A 188 -10.37 9.15 0.11
C ILE A 188 -8.90 9.51 -0.03
N PHE A 189 -8.01 8.56 0.25
CA PHE A 189 -6.57 8.78 0.17
C PHE A 189 -5.83 7.53 -0.30
N GLU A 190 -4.70 7.78 -0.93
CA GLU A 190 -3.81 6.76 -1.47
C GLU A 190 -2.35 7.19 -1.32
N VAL A 191 -1.46 6.26 -1.00
CA VAL A 191 -0.02 6.52 -0.95
C VAL A 191 0.66 5.87 -2.13
N SER A 192 1.34 6.66 -2.93
CA SER A 192 2.30 6.22 -3.93
C SER A 192 3.72 6.34 -3.37
N MET A 193 4.60 5.39 -3.70
CA MET A 193 6.00 5.37 -3.27
C MET A 193 6.91 5.27 -4.48
N GLU A 194 7.98 6.06 -4.48
CA GLU A 194 8.96 6.06 -5.55
C GLU A 194 9.59 4.67 -5.72
N GLY A 195 9.79 4.25 -6.97
CA GLY A 195 10.33 2.93 -7.31
C GLY A 195 9.30 1.79 -7.28
N PHE A 196 8.05 2.05 -6.88
CA PHE A 196 6.98 1.05 -6.90
C PHE A 196 5.82 1.47 -7.83
N GLY A 197 5.51 0.63 -8.82
CA GLY A 197 4.49 0.92 -9.85
C GLY A 197 3.04 0.76 -9.38
N GLY A 198 2.69 1.27 -8.22
CA GLY A 198 1.32 1.23 -7.70
C GLY A 198 1.21 1.84 -6.30
N SER A 199 0.01 1.88 -5.74
CA SER A 199 -0.17 2.37 -4.38
C SER A 199 0.36 1.39 -3.35
N VAL A 200 0.98 1.89 -2.28
CA VAL A 200 1.47 1.08 -1.14
C VAL A 200 0.51 1.09 0.04
N ALA A 201 -0.36 2.08 0.12
CA ALA A 201 -1.39 2.18 1.14
C ALA A 201 -2.59 2.97 0.61
N GLY A 202 -3.74 2.85 1.25
CA GLY A 202 -4.90 3.63 0.88
C GLY A 202 -6.10 3.41 1.79
N GLY A 203 -7.02 4.37 1.79
CA GLY A 203 -8.15 4.37 2.69
C GLY A 203 -9.19 5.43 2.39
N GLY A 204 -10.04 5.71 3.35
CA GLY A 204 -11.06 6.74 3.28
C GLY A 204 -12.16 6.60 4.33
N ARG A 205 -13.09 7.55 4.33
CA ARG A 205 -14.27 7.60 5.19
C ARG A 205 -15.38 6.70 4.65
N TYR A 206 -16.01 5.90 5.54
CA TYR A 206 -17.05 4.93 5.18
C TYR A 206 -18.21 4.88 6.20
N ASP A 207 -18.75 6.02 6.56
CA ASP A 207 -19.73 6.23 7.63
C ASP A 207 -20.97 5.34 7.54
N LYS A 208 -21.39 4.93 6.34
CA LYS A 208 -22.59 4.11 6.15
C LYS A 208 -22.36 2.60 6.26
N MET A 209 -21.11 2.15 6.34
CA MET A 209 -20.81 0.73 6.31
C MET A 209 -21.18 0.04 7.63
N ILE A 210 -20.80 0.61 8.76
CA ILE A 210 -21.04 0.04 10.09
C ILE A 210 -22.53 -0.12 10.36
N GLY A 211 -23.33 0.88 9.98
CA GLY A 211 -24.79 0.86 10.15
C GLY A 211 -25.49 -0.31 9.44
N LYS A 212 -24.93 -0.81 8.35
CA LYS A 212 -25.48 -2.00 7.65
C LYS A 212 -25.42 -3.28 8.49
N PHE A 213 -24.47 -3.36 9.42
CA PHE A 213 -24.28 -4.52 10.30
C PHE A 213 -24.87 -4.33 11.68
N THR A 214 -24.87 -3.12 12.20
CA THR A 214 -25.27 -2.82 13.59
C THR A 214 -26.64 -2.19 13.70
N GLY A 215 -27.20 -1.67 12.61
CA GLY A 215 -28.43 -0.87 12.60
C GLY A 215 -28.23 0.55 13.15
N MET A 216 -27.03 0.94 13.54
CA MET A 216 -26.69 2.28 14.05
C MET A 216 -25.66 2.95 13.14
N GLU A 217 -25.96 4.14 12.63
CA GLU A 217 -24.99 4.92 11.89
C GLU A 217 -23.81 5.27 12.80
N THR A 218 -22.62 4.89 12.36
CA THR A 218 -21.38 5.10 13.10
C THR A 218 -20.36 5.67 12.12
N PRO A 219 -19.92 6.92 12.30
CA PRO A 219 -18.86 7.50 11.49
C PRO A 219 -17.61 6.64 11.57
N ALA A 220 -16.98 6.38 10.43
CA ALA A 220 -15.80 5.54 10.35
C ALA A 220 -14.87 5.97 9.23
N CYS A 221 -13.57 5.99 9.54
CA CYS A 221 -12.51 6.23 8.59
C CYS A 221 -11.40 5.22 8.82
N GLY A 222 -10.79 4.70 7.76
CA GLY A 222 -9.75 3.68 7.86
C GLY A 222 -8.66 3.84 6.83
N PHE A 223 -7.50 3.26 7.12
CA PHE A 223 -6.33 3.24 6.25
C PHE A 223 -5.73 1.84 6.24
N SER A 224 -5.46 1.30 5.06
CA SER A 224 -4.85 -0.02 4.88
C SER A 224 -3.46 0.11 4.27
N ILE A 225 -2.46 -0.50 4.89
CA ILE A 225 -1.10 -0.61 4.37
C ILE A 225 -0.95 -1.95 3.66
N GLY A 226 -0.48 -1.92 2.41
CA GLY A 226 -0.21 -3.11 1.61
C GLY A 226 1.04 -3.83 2.08
N PHE A 227 0.92 -4.72 3.06
CA PHE A 227 2.03 -5.39 3.73
C PHE A 227 3.01 -6.04 2.75
N GLU A 228 2.55 -6.88 1.82
CA GLU A 228 3.41 -7.55 0.84
C GLU A 228 4.08 -6.56 -0.13
N ARG A 229 3.46 -5.41 -0.38
CA ARG A 229 4.05 -4.36 -1.23
C ARG A 229 5.25 -3.72 -0.53
N ILE A 230 5.10 -3.40 0.76
CA ILE A 230 6.19 -2.88 1.60
C ILE A 230 7.31 -3.92 1.70
N VAL A 231 6.98 -5.19 1.97
CA VAL A 231 7.98 -6.27 2.00
C VAL A 231 8.73 -6.39 0.66
N THR A 232 8.02 -6.27 -0.46
CA THR A 232 8.64 -6.31 -1.80
C THR A 232 9.63 -5.15 -1.97
N ILE A 233 9.25 -3.93 -1.60
CA ILE A 233 10.13 -2.75 -1.66
C ILE A 233 11.38 -2.95 -0.80
N LEU A 234 11.21 -3.43 0.43
CA LEU A 234 12.32 -3.70 1.34
C LEU A 234 13.29 -4.74 0.77
N LEU A 235 12.77 -5.82 0.18
CA LEU A 235 13.60 -6.86 -0.43
C LEU A 235 14.32 -6.36 -1.69
N ASP A 236 13.64 -5.60 -2.54
CA ASP A 236 14.24 -5.00 -3.74
C ASP A 236 15.35 -3.99 -3.35
N ASN A 237 15.24 -3.34 -2.20
CA ASN A 237 16.26 -2.45 -1.61
C ASN A 237 17.36 -3.20 -0.83
N GLY A 238 17.34 -4.54 -0.82
CA GLY A 238 18.36 -5.36 -0.15
C GLY A 238 18.25 -5.41 1.37
N PHE A 239 17.05 -5.15 1.94
CA PHE A 239 16.81 -5.24 3.37
C PHE A 239 17.12 -6.64 3.90
N THR A 240 17.89 -6.69 4.98
CA THR A 240 18.18 -7.91 5.73
C THR A 240 17.64 -7.77 7.15
N VAL A 241 17.01 -8.84 7.66
CA VAL A 241 16.45 -8.82 9.03
C VAL A 241 17.57 -8.57 10.04
N PRO A 242 17.51 -7.48 10.84
CA PRO A 242 18.49 -7.22 11.88
C PRO A 242 18.59 -8.41 12.85
N GLY A 243 19.82 -8.82 13.20
CA GLY A 243 20.04 -9.98 14.07
C GLY A 243 19.76 -11.33 13.40
N ALA A 244 19.55 -11.38 12.09
CA ALA A 244 19.65 -12.61 11.33
C ALA A 244 21.10 -13.09 11.45
N GLY A 245 21.37 -14.00 12.39
CA GLY A 245 22.70 -14.49 12.68
C GLY A 245 23.41 -15.01 11.45
N GLU A 246 24.75 -15.08 11.54
CA GLU A 246 25.61 -15.67 10.51
C GLU A 246 25.03 -17.00 9.99
N LYS A 247 25.05 -17.18 8.66
CA LYS A 247 24.58 -18.42 8.01
C LYS A 247 25.78 -19.21 7.50
N LYS A 248 25.92 -20.46 8.00
CA LYS A 248 26.94 -21.43 7.57
C LYS A 248 26.31 -22.63 6.93
N ALA A 249 26.93 -23.19 5.89
CA ALA A 249 26.51 -24.45 5.30
C ALA A 249 27.56 -25.51 5.55
N PHE A 250 27.19 -26.58 6.24
CA PHE A 250 27.98 -27.77 6.48
C PHE A 250 27.63 -28.80 5.40
N LEU A 251 28.56 -29.03 4.48
CA LEU A 251 28.36 -29.90 3.34
C LEU A 251 29.15 -31.20 3.56
N PHE A 252 28.45 -32.34 3.62
CA PHE A 252 29.09 -33.63 3.83
C PHE A 252 29.07 -34.50 2.58
N GLU A 253 30.12 -35.31 2.41
CA GLU A 253 30.27 -36.22 1.27
C GLU A 253 29.22 -37.33 1.30
N LYS A 254 28.73 -37.75 0.15
CA LYS A 254 27.78 -38.86 0.02
C LYS A 254 28.33 -40.16 0.59
N GLY A 255 27.55 -40.82 1.47
CA GLY A 255 27.87 -42.13 2.00
C GLY A 255 28.92 -42.11 3.14
N ILE A 256 29.03 -41.03 3.90
CA ILE A 256 29.68 -41.05 5.22
C ILE A 256 28.92 -42.00 6.13
N ASP A 257 29.62 -42.61 7.10
CA ASP A 257 29.00 -43.49 8.07
C ASP A 257 28.19 -42.70 9.14
N SER A 258 27.43 -43.46 9.95
CA SER A 258 26.55 -42.85 10.97
C SER A 258 27.32 -42.10 12.05
N ALA A 259 28.51 -42.56 12.43
CA ALA A 259 29.33 -41.92 13.47
C ALA A 259 29.88 -40.58 12.96
N SER A 260 30.37 -40.54 11.71
CA SER A 260 30.83 -39.36 11.03
C SER A 260 29.71 -38.34 10.84
N LEU A 261 28.52 -38.78 10.42
CA LEU A 261 27.35 -37.89 10.29
C LEU A 261 26.95 -37.30 11.65
N ALA A 262 26.97 -38.11 12.70
CA ALA A 262 26.68 -37.64 14.05
C ALA A 262 27.69 -36.59 14.54
N ALA A 263 28.97 -36.70 14.16
CA ALA A 263 29.98 -35.68 14.46
C ALA A 263 29.69 -34.38 13.78
N VAL A 264 29.35 -34.40 12.46
CA VAL A 264 28.94 -33.19 11.69
C VAL A 264 27.73 -32.52 12.33
N ILE A 265 26.71 -33.31 12.73
CA ILE A 265 25.50 -32.77 13.35
C ILE A 265 25.82 -32.16 14.72
N ARG A 266 26.64 -32.82 15.55
CA ARG A 266 27.05 -32.25 16.84
C ARG A 266 27.75 -30.91 16.67
N GLU A 267 28.67 -30.80 15.75
CA GLU A 267 29.35 -29.53 15.47
C GLU A 267 28.37 -28.47 15.00
N ALA A 268 27.43 -28.83 14.14
CA ALA A 268 26.37 -27.88 13.70
C ALA A 268 25.49 -27.42 14.88
N MET A 269 25.20 -28.33 15.83
CA MET A 269 24.46 -27.98 17.06
C MET A 269 25.22 -26.99 17.93
N GLU A 270 26.54 -27.16 18.09
CA GLU A 270 27.36 -26.21 18.86
C GLU A 270 27.39 -24.81 18.20
N GLU A 271 27.50 -24.71 16.88
CA GLU A 271 27.41 -23.45 16.19
C GLU A 271 25.99 -22.81 16.35
N ARG A 272 24.93 -23.62 16.26
CA ARG A 272 23.55 -23.15 16.48
C ARG A 272 23.31 -22.60 17.89
N LYS A 273 23.94 -23.19 18.93
CA LYS A 273 23.91 -22.68 20.31
C LYS A 273 24.52 -21.28 20.44
N LYS A 274 25.46 -20.92 19.55
CA LYS A 274 26.07 -19.58 19.48
C LYS A 274 25.21 -18.59 18.67
N GLY A 275 24.02 -18.98 18.18
CA GLY A 275 23.14 -18.14 17.38
C GLY A 275 23.40 -18.19 15.87
N VAL A 276 24.33 -19.06 15.40
CA VAL A 276 24.62 -19.25 13.98
C VAL A 276 23.54 -20.12 13.33
N ARG A 277 23.06 -19.75 12.15
CA ARG A 277 22.13 -20.56 11.35
C ARG A 277 22.93 -21.56 10.53
N VAL A 278 22.91 -22.83 10.89
CA VAL A 278 23.68 -23.89 10.19
C VAL A 278 22.75 -24.79 9.38
N LEU A 279 22.94 -24.81 8.08
CA LEU A 279 22.40 -25.85 7.18
C LEU A 279 23.38 -27.03 7.17
N VAL A 280 22.88 -28.24 7.37
CA VAL A 280 23.64 -29.48 7.13
C VAL A 280 23.04 -30.15 5.90
N ALA A 281 23.84 -30.34 4.85
CA ALA A 281 23.38 -30.92 3.59
C ALA A 281 24.42 -31.83 2.95
N GLN A 282 23.95 -32.80 2.17
CA GLN A 282 24.84 -33.66 1.37
C GLN A 282 25.40 -32.87 0.18
N MET A 283 26.67 -33.07 -0.12
CA MET A 283 27.32 -32.49 -1.32
C MET A 283 26.65 -32.98 -2.60
N ASN A 284 26.35 -32.06 -3.49
CA ASN A 284 25.89 -32.36 -4.85
C ASN A 284 27.08 -32.69 -5.78
N LYS A 285 26.82 -33.39 -6.88
CA LYS A 285 27.85 -33.64 -7.93
C LYS A 285 28.50 -32.34 -8.43
N ASN A 286 27.71 -31.27 -8.56
CA ASN A 286 28.18 -29.92 -8.87
C ASN A 286 28.20 -29.06 -7.61
N LYS A 287 29.29 -29.17 -6.83
CA LYS A 287 29.47 -28.40 -5.60
C LYS A 287 29.50 -26.88 -5.82
N LYS A 288 30.08 -26.45 -6.95
CA LYS A 288 30.17 -25.02 -7.26
C LYS A 288 28.77 -24.42 -7.39
N PHE A 289 27.91 -25.06 -8.18
CA PHE A 289 26.52 -24.63 -8.34
C PHE A 289 25.75 -24.67 -7.00
N GLN A 290 25.95 -25.72 -6.19
CA GLN A 290 25.33 -25.81 -4.86
C GLN A 290 25.71 -24.61 -3.96
N LYS A 291 27.00 -24.28 -3.90
CA LYS A 291 27.49 -23.14 -3.13
C LYS A 291 26.97 -21.79 -3.67
N GLU A 292 26.90 -21.64 -4.98
CA GLU A 292 26.32 -20.45 -5.62
C GLU A 292 24.83 -20.26 -5.25
N GLN A 293 24.05 -21.34 -5.25
CA GLN A 293 22.64 -21.27 -4.84
C GLN A 293 22.50 -20.93 -3.35
N LEU A 294 23.24 -21.60 -2.49
CA LEU A 294 23.25 -21.32 -1.06
C LEU A 294 23.77 -19.90 -0.74
N GLY A 295 24.72 -19.40 -1.54
CA GLY A 295 25.18 -18.02 -1.44
C GLY A 295 24.05 -17.00 -1.70
N LYS A 296 23.20 -17.27 -2.70
CA LYS A 296 22.00 -16.45 -2.96
C LYS A 296 20.98 -16.51 -1.81
N GLU A 297 20.96 -17.59 -1.04
CA GLU A 297 20.15 -17.74 0.17
C GLU A 297 20.80 -17.11 1.42
N GLY A 298 22.00 -16.50 1.24
CA GLY A 298 22.72 -15.77 2.27
C GLY A 298 23.69 -16.61 3.12
N TYR A 299 24.03 -17.84 2.69
CA TYR A 299 25.09 -18.62 3.33
C TYR A 299 26.45 -18.11 2.86
N GLN A 300 27.23 -17.55 3.78
CA GLN A 300 28.53 -16.93 3.47
C GLN A 300 29.71 -17.85 3.77
N GLU A 301 29.57 -18.78 4.70
CA GLU A 301 30.60 -19.72 5.10
C GLU A 301 30.19 -21.16 4.77
N PHE A 302 31.14 -21.92 4.17
CA PHE A 302 30.94 -23.29 3.75
C PHE A 302 31.98 -24.18 4.40
N LYS A 303 31.57 -25.14 5.27
CA LYS A 303 32.43 -26.17 5.82
C LYS A 303 32.15 -27.49 5.11
N GLU A 304 33.21 -28.10 4.58
CA GLU A 304 33.11 -29.37 3.85
C GLU A 304 33.66 -30.52 4.70
N PHE A 305 32.92 -31.62 4.74
CA PHE A 305 33.27 -32.83 5.48
C PHE A 305 33.39 -34.02 4.54
N TYR A 306 34.60 -34.56 4.45
CA TYR A 306 34.93 -35.71 3.61
C TYR A 306 35.12 -36.97 4.43
N LYS A 307 34.89 -38.15 3.85
CA LYS A 307 35.06 -39.45 4.50
C LYS A 307 36.43 -39.63 5.13
N GLU A 308 37.48 -39.14 4.44
CA GLU A 308 38.86 -39.27 4.92
C GLU A 308 39.16 -38.35 6.11
N SER A 309 38.56 -37.17 6.18
CA SER A 309 38.79 -36.21 7.24
C SER A 309 38.03 -36.50 8.55
N LEU A 310 37.10 -37.43 8.51
CA LEU A 310 36.23 -37.79 9.65
C LEU A 310 36.65 -39.13 10.33
N LYS A 311 37.74 -39.75 9.89
CA LYS A 311 38.23 -41.04 10.44
C LYS A 311 39.21 -40.92 11.62
N HIS A 312 39.29 -39.70 12.24
CA HIS A 312 40.18 -39.46 13.37
C HIS A 312 39.44 -39.07 14.63
#